data_8d8a3471195b13a9d836c64344dce106
#
_entry.id   8d8a3471195b13a9d836c64344dce106
#
_cell.length_a   1.000
_cell.length_b   1.000
_cell.length_c   1.000
_cell.angle_alpha   90.00
_cell.angle_beta   90.00
_cell.angle_gamma   90.00
#
_symmetry.space_group_name_H-M   'P 1'
#
loop_
_entity.id
_entity.type
_entity.pdbx_description
1 polymer ?
#
loop_
_entity_poly.entity_id
_entity_poly.type
_entity_poly.pdbx_seq_one_letter_code
_entity_poly.pdbx_strand_id
1 'polypeptide(L)'
;MTANDWSFETKQIHAGYDLDPATGATALPIYQTSSYAFEDTAQAASRFALQELGPIYTRLTNPTTDGVAARIAALEGGVGGLLVSSGQSATALSILALAVAGNNIVASPSLYGGSVTLLKNTLGRLGIEARFVADPLDPEAWRALADDQTVAFYGETIPNPQGDILDIEPIAKVAHEVGVPLIVDNTVATPYLVRPIEWGADIVVHSATKYLGGHGTSIAGAIVDSGNFDFASQPERFPLYNTPDESYHGLVYARDLGVGGALGANLAFLLRIQTLINRDLGAVTSPFNAFLISQGIETLSLRIERHVSNALAVARFLEAHPDVESVNYAGLESSPYYELGKKYAPLGTGGLLSFVIKGGYEAGRAFADGVQLLPVVANIGDAKSLVIHPASTTHSQLTEEELAKAGVAPGTVRLSIGLENIKDILADLQLGFDAARAATA
;
A
#
# COMPACT_ATOMS: atom_id res chain seq x y z
N MET A 1 -15.62 14.99 22.31
CA MET A 1 -14.93 14.57 21.08
C MET A 1 -14.11 13.33 21.39
N THR A 2 -14.39 12.22 20.75
CA THR A 2 -13.56 11.01 20.84
C THR A 2 -12.48 11.10 19.75
N ALA A 3 -11.44 10.26 19.83
CA ALA A 3 -10.38 10.20 18.82
C ALA A 3 -10.93 9.93 17.39
N ASN A 4 -12.09 9.30 17.28
CA ASN A 4 -12.77 9.03 16.01
C ASN A 4 -13.33 10.32 15.36
N ASP A 5 -13.63 11.35 16.14
CA ASP A 5 -14.22 12.61 15.65
C ASP A 5 -13.17 13.61 15.18
N TRP A 6 -11.87 13.31 15.33
CA TRP A 6 -10.80 14.23 14.93
C TRP A 6 -10.65 14.31 13.41
N SER A 7 -10.28 15.50 12.90
CA SER A 7 -9.84 15.68 11.52
C SER A 7 -8.53 14.94 11.24
N PHE A 8 -8.22 14.74 9.96
CA PHE A 8 -7.06 13.97 9.51
C PHE A 8 -5.75 14.47 10.16
N GLU A 9 -5.50 15.78 10.13
CA GLU A 9 -4.29 16.41 10.65
C GLU A 9 -4.12 16.21 12.16
N THR A 10 -5.21 16.12 12.90
CA THR A 10 -5.18 15.79 14.34
C THR A 10 -4.91 14.29 14.54
N LYS A 11 -5.56 13.43 13.75
CA LYS A 11 -5.33 11.98 13.82
C LYS A 11 -3.88 11.61 13.48
N GLN A 12 -3.28 12.21 12.46
CA GLN A 12 -1.90 11.90 12.06
C GLN A 12 -0.87 12.19 13.16
N ILE A 13 -1.18 13.10 14.09
CA ILE A 13 -0.31 13.48 15.21
C ILE A 13 -0.64 12.65 16.47
N HIS A 14 -1.94 12.48 16.79
CA HIS A 14 -2.37 12.01 18.09
C HIS A 14 -2.94 10.59 18.13
N ALA A 15 -3.42 10.04 17.00
CA ALA A 15 -4.02 8.72 17.02
C ALA A 15 -2.99 7.61 17.28
N GLY A 16 -3.45 6.51 17.90
CA GLY A 16 -2.67 5.29 18.11
C GLY A 16 -1.67 5.34 19.26
N TYR A 17 -1.54 6.46 19.96
CA TYR A 17 -0.64 6.57 21.11
C TYR A 17 -1.22 7.56 22.15
N ASP A 18 -1.35 7.07 23.37
CA ASP A 18 -1.60 7.89 24.54
C ASP A 18 -0.27 8.23 25.24
N LEU A 19 -0.28 9.21 26.13
CA LEU A 19 0.89 9.54 26.94
C LEU A 19 1.38 8.27 27.70
N ASP A 20 2.69 8.07 27.71
CA ASP A 20 3.27 6.94 28.42
C ASP A 20 2.87 6.96 29.92
N PRO A 21 2.16 5.96 30.43
CA PRO A 21 1.60 6.01 31.79
C PRO A 21 2.68 5.94 32.89
N ALA A 22 3.88 5.47 32.57
CA ALA A 22 4.97 5.34 33.55
C ALA A 22 5.80 6.60 33.65
N THR A 23 5.99 7.34 32.55
CA THR A 23 6.91 8.47 32.48
C THR A 23 6.23 9.80 32.08
N GLY A 24 5.04 9.74 31.48
CA GLY A 24 4.37 10.88 30.87
C GLY A 24 5.03 11.34 29.55
N ALA A 25 5.85 10.49 28.92
CA ALA A 25 6.49 10.83 27.65
C ALA A 25 5.45 11.18 26.58
N THR A 26 5.66 12.32 25.89
CA THR A 26 4.77 12.81 24.83
C THR A 26 5.10 12.23 23.46
N ALA A 27 6.36 11.90 23.20
CA ALA A 27 6.77 11.19 22.00
C ALA A 27 6.60 9.68 22.18
N LEU A 28 6.25 8.98 21.13
CA LEU A 28 6.13 7.51 21.12
C LEU A 28 7.46 6.87 21.57
N PRO A 29 7.52 6.14 22.71
CA PRO A 29 8.74 5.48 23.15
C PRO A 29 9.16 4.35 22.22
N ILE A 30 10.48 4.13 22.13
CA ILE A 30 11.05 3.01 21.36
C ILE A 30 11.27 1.82 22.31
N TYR A 31 10.37 0.84 22.25
CA TYR A 31 10.50 -0.39 23.04
C TYR A 31 11.40 -1.39 22.29
N GLN A 32 12.71 -1.18 22.34
CA GLN A 32 13.71 -2.02 21.68
C GLN A 32 14.01 -3.26 22.54
N THR A 33 13.03 -4.15 22.63
CA THR A 33 13.11 -5.42 23.37
C THR A 33 12.53 -6.56 22.54
N SER A 34 13.00 -7.79 22.80
CA SER A 34 12.44 -8.99 22.17
C SER A 34 11.27 -9.58 22.96
N SER A 35 11.23 -9.41 24.29
CA SER A 35 10.29 -10.11 25.17
C SER A 35 9.87 -9.24 26.35
N TYR A 36 8.75 -9.62 26.97
CA TYR A 36 8.14 -8.93 28.10
C TYR A 36 7.93 -9.90 29.25
N ALA A 37 8.15 -9.43 30.48
CA ALA A 37 7.87 -10.21 31.66
C ALA A 37 6.37 -10.25 31.93
N PHE A 38 5.91 -11.39 32.46
CA PHE A 38 4.57 -11.56 32.99
C PHE A 38 4.59 -11.34 34.51
N GLU A 39 3.46 -10.98 35.07
CA GLU A 39 3.30 -10.89 36.53
C GLU A 39 3.44 -12.27 37.18
N ASP A 40 2.81 -13.29 36.58
CA ASP A 40 2.87 -14.69 37.00
C ASP A 40 2.56 -15.66 35.82
N THR A 41 2.54 -16.94 36.12
CA THR A 41 2.24 -17.99 35.11
C THR A 41 0.77 -18.02 34.71
N ALA A 42 -0.15 -17.48 35.50
CA ALA A 42 -1.56 -17.40 35.16
C ALA A 42 -1.81 -16.32 34.13
N GLN A 43 -1.18 -15.14 34.31
CA GLN A 43 -1.22 -14.09 33.29
C GLN A 43 -0.57 -14.54 31.96
N ALA A 44 0.58 -15.24 32.05
CA ALA A 44 1.21 -15.81 30.87
C ALA A 44 0.24 -16.73 30.10
N ALA A 45 -0.40 -17.69 30.84
CA ALA A 45 -1.37 -18.60 30.21
C ALA A 45 -2.57 -17.88 29.60
N SER A 46 -3.10 -16.84 30.26
CA SER A 46 -4.21 -16.03 29.77
C SER A 46 -3.86 -15.30 28.46
N ARG A 47 -2.67 -14.70 28.36
CA ARG A 47 -2.20 -14.01 27.15
C ARG A 47 -1.95 -14.97 25.99
N PHE A 48 -1.35 -16.14 26.24
CA PHE A 48 -1.17 -17.16 25.22
C PHE A 48 -2.49 -17.76 24.73
N ALA A 49 -3.52 -17.77 25.56
CA ALA A 49 -4.87 -18.22 25.21
C ALA A 49 -5.74 -17.10 24.57
N LEU A 50 -5.21 -15.91 24.36
CA LEU A 50 -5.93 -14.71 23.86
C LEU A 50 -7.12 -14.28 24.75
N GLN A 51 -7.10 -14.65 26.03
CA GLN A 51 -8.09 -14.23 27.04
C GLN A 51 -7.76 -12.85 27.63
N GLU A 52 -6.49 -12.47 27.60
CA GLU A 52 -5.96 -11.16 27.95
C GLU A 52 -5.07 -10.68 26.80
N LEU A 53 -5.31 -9.46 26.28
CA LEU A 53 -4.43 -8.83 25.29
C LEU A 53 -3.27 -8.13 26.01
N GLY A 54 -2.07 -8.22 25.44
CA GLY A 54 -0.90 -7.55 25.97
C GLY A 54 0.40 -8.03 25.36
N PRO A 55 1.51 -7.34 25.65
CA PRO A 55 2.82 -7.70 25.13
C PRO A 55 3.29 -9.07 25.63
N ILE A 56 3.77 -9.91 24.72
CA ILE A 56 4.36 -11.22 25.00
C ILE A 56 5.79 -11.24 24.46
N TYR A 57 5.91 -10.99 23.16
CA TYR A 57 7.14 -11.08 22.40
C TYR A 57 7.03 -10.16 21.18
N THR A 58 8.07 -9.40 20.86
CA THR A 58 8.02 -8.34 19.83
C THR A 58 7.60 -8.85 18.45
N ARG A 59 7.80 -10.13 18.13
CA ARG A 59 7.29 -10.72 16.89
C ARG A 59 5.75 -10.79 16.82
N LEU A 60 5.07 -10.75 17.96
CA LEU A 60 3.60 -10.74 18.09
C LEU A 60 3.09 -9.32 18.30
N THR A 61 3.61 -8.65 19.33
CA THR A 61 3.18 -7.33 19.79
C THR A 61 4.35 -6.52 20.31
N ASN A 62 4.36 -5.24 20.00
CA ASN A 62 5.33 -4.28 20.54
C ASN A 62 4.68 -2.90 20.61
N PRO A 63 4.67 -2.21 21.77
CA PRO A 63 3.94 -0.94 21.92
C PRO A 63 4.32 0.13 20.89
N THR A 64 5.56 0.15 20.41
CA THR A 64 5.99 1.11 19.36
C THR A 64 5.35 0.76 18.01
N THR A 65 5.43 -0.50 17.58
CA THR A 65 4.86 -0.94 16.29
C THR A 65 3.34 -0.88 16.32
N ASP A 66 2.74 -1.26 17.42
CA ASP A 66 1.29 -1.28 17.60
C ASP A 66 0.69 0.14 17.60
N GLY A 67 1.38 1.11 18.23
CA GLY A 67 0.98 2.53 18.20
C GLY A 67 1.02 3.11 16.79
N VAL A 68 2.03 2.77 15.99
CA VAL A 68 2.11 3.22 14.58
C VAL A 68 1.05 2.54 13.73
N ALA A 69 0.83 1.23 13.91
CA ALA A 69 -0.21 0.49 13.20
C ALA A 69 -1.61 1.05 13.49
N ALA A 70 -1.91 1.32 14.77
CA ALA A 70 -3.17 1.93 15.19
C ALA A 70 -3.37 3.34 14.60
N ARG A 71 -2.28 4.15 14.49
CA ARG A 71 -2.34 5.47 13.84
C ARG A 71 -2.68 5.34 12.36
N ILE A 72 -2.03 4.43 11.62
CA ILE A 72 -2.33 4.20 10.20
C ILE A 72 -3.78 3.71 10.04
N ALA A 73 -4.24 2.79 10.88
CA ALA A 73 -5.62 2.31 10.87
C ALA A 73 -6.63 3.45 11.11
N ALA A 74 -6.37 4.34 12.07
CA ALA A 74 -7.22 5.50 12.34
C ALA A 74 -7.26 6.49 11.18
N LEU A 75 -6.17 6.63 10.42
CA LEU A 75 -6.12 7.49 9.24
C LEU A 75 -6.88 6.90 8.05
N GLU A 76 -6.82 5.57 7.85
CA GLU A 76 -7.59 4.87 6.83
C GLU A 76 -9.07 4.69 7.20
N GLY A 77 -9.44 4.82 8.48
CA GLY A 77 -10.79 4.56 8.97
C GLY A 77 -11.06 3.09 9.26
N GLY A 78 -10.01 2.28 9.45
CA GLY A 78 -10.10 0.85 9.78
C GLY A 78 -10.35 0.58 11.25
N VAL A 79 -10.78 -0.65 11.56
CA VAL A 79 -11.03 -1.14 12.94
C VAL A 79 -9.71 -1.44 13.68
N GLY A 80 -8.63 -1.70 12.93
CA GLY A 80 -7.31 -1.98 13.44
C GLY A 80 -6.28 -2.17 12.34
N GLY A 81 -5.01 -2.33 12.73
CA GLY A 81 -3.93 -2.53 11.77
C GLY A 81 -2.75 -3.31 12.34
N LEU A 82 -1.87 -3.74 11.46
CA LEU A 82 -0.60 -4.40 11.78
C LEU A 82 0.54 -3.72 11.01
N LEU A 83 1.67 -3.52 11.67
CA LEU A 83 2.91 -3.10 11.03
C LEU A 83 3.79 -4.32 10.77
N VAL A 84 4.23 -4.48 9.52
CA VAL A 84 5.00 -5.64 9.06
C VAL A 84 6.29 -5.19 8.36
N SER A 85 7.19 -6.12 8.05
CA SER A 85 8.55 -5.83 7.60
C SER A 85 8.67 -5.05 6.27
N SER A 86 7.66 -5.12 5.40
CA SER A 86 7.65 -4.43 4.10
C SER A 86 6.26 -4.41 3.48
N GLY A 87 6.04 -3.58 2.45
CA GLY A 87 4.81 -3.61 1.65
C GLY A 87 4.56 -4.97 1.01
N GLN A 88 5.60 -5.62 0.49
CA GLN A 88 5.48 -6.98 -0.06
C GLN A 88 5.04 -8.00 0.99
N SER A 89 5.53 -7.86 2.23
CA SER A 89 5.02 -8.69 3.34
C SER A 89 3.56 -8.37 3.66
N ALA A 90 3.16 -7.11 3.60
CA ALA A 90 1.76 -6.73 3.84
C ALA A 90 0.82 -7.40 2.83
N THR A 91 1.15 -7.32 1.53
CA THR A 91 0.38 -7.98 0.47
C THR A 91 0.40 -9.51 0.62
N ALA A 92 1.59 -10.10 0.82
CA ALA A 92 1.72 -11.55 0.93
C ALA A 92 0.96 -12.12 2.13
N LEU A 93 1.10 -11.52 3.32
CA LEU A 93 0.43 -11.97 4.55
C LEU A 93 -1.09 -11.81 4.45
N SER A 94 -1.57 -10.72 3.82
CA SER A 94 -3.01 -10.51 3.60
C SER A 94 -3.60 -11.62 2.73
N ILE A 95 -2.91 -12.01 1.65
CA ILE A 95 -3.39 -13.08 0.78
C ILE A 95 -3.26 -14.45 1.45
N LEU A 96 -2.13 -14.75 2.10
CA LEU A 96 -1.91 -16.03 2.79
C LEU A 96 -2.86 -16.22 3.99
N ALA A 97 -3.41 -15.14 4.54
CA ALA A 97 -4.45 -15.25 5.57
C ALA A 97 -5.78 -15.75 5.01
N LEU A 98 -6.03 -15.54 3.72
CA LEU A 98 -7.29 -15.89 3.04
C LEU A 98 -7.17 -17.18 2.21
N ALA A 99 -6.01 -17.41 1.60
CA ALA A 99 -5.80 -18.42 0.57
C ALA A 99 -4.99 -19.62 1.05
N VAL A 100 -5.34 -20.77 0.51
CA VAL A 100 -4.54 -22.01 0.52
C VAL A 100 -4.27 -22.48 -0.91
N ALA A 101 -3.44 -23.53 -1.07
CA ALA A 101 -3.24 -24.14 -2.38
C ALA A 101 -4.57 -24.59 -3.01
N GLY A 102 -4.77 -24.23 -4.29
CA GLY A 102 -6.01 -24.44 -5.02
C GLY A 102 -6.93 -23.22 -5.09
N ASN A 103 -6.72 -22.22 -4.22
CA ASN A 103 -7.46 -20.96 -4.31
C ASN A 103 -6.89 -20.03 -5.39
N ASN A 104 -7.71 -19.05 -5.76
CA ASN A 104 -7.30 -17.98 -6.66
C ASN A 104 -7.71 -16.59 -6.14
N ILE A 105 -7.05 -15.58 -6.68
CA ILE A 105 -7.40 -14.16 -6.52
C ILE A 105 -7.61 -13.53 -7.89
N VAL A 106 -8.54 -12.59 -7.99
CA VAL A 106 -8.72 -11.76 -9.17
C VAL A 106 -8.01 -10.42 -8.93
N ALA A 107 -7.19 -9.98 -9.86
CA ALA A 107 -6.34 -8.81 -9.69
C ALA A 107 -6.39 -7.85 -10.88
N SER A 108 -6.20 -6.55 -10.60
CA SER A 108 -5.93 -5.56 -11.62
C SER A 108 -4.63 -5.90 -12.38
N PRO A 109 -4.55 -5.68 -13.69
CA PRO A 109 -3.29 -5.78 -14.43
C PRO A 109 -2.36 -4.58 -14.14
N SER A 110 -2.94 -3.44 -13.76
CA SER A 110 -2.22 -2.22 -13.39
C SER A 110 -1.77 -2.30 -11.94
N LEU A 111 -0.57 -2.82 -11.71
CA LEU A 111 0.02 -3.00 -10.38
C LEU A 111 1.52 -2.66 -10.41
N TYR A 112 2.08 -2.42 -9.24
CA TYR A 112 3.52 -2.41 -9.05
C TYR A 112 4.15 -3.73 -9.53
N GLY A 113 5.24 -3.67 -10.31
CA GLY A 113 5.86 -4.86 -10.89
C GLY A 113 6.25 -5.94 -9.86
N GLY A 114 6.63 -5.52 -8.64
CA GLY A 114 6.88 -6.45 -7.53
C GLY A 114 5.61 -7.17 -7.07
N SER A 115 4.44 -6.50 -7.08
CA SER A 115 3.14 -7.12 -6.78
C SER A 115 2.78 -8.16 -7.85
N VAL A 116 2.96 -7.83 -9.14
CA VAL A 116 2.73 -8.79 -10.24
C VAL A 116 3.61 -10.04 -10.06
N THR A 117 4.89 -9.86 -9.78
CA THR A 117 5.83 -10.98 -9.55
C THR A 117 5.46 -11.80 -8.32
N LEU A 118 5.07 -11.17 -7.21
CA LEU A 118 4.59 -11.84 -6.01
C LEU A 118 3.37 -12.71 -6.32
N LEU A 119 2.36 -12.12 -6.95
CA LEU A 119 1.09 -12.79 -7.24
C LEU A 119 1.29 -13.94 -8.24
N LYS A 120 1.93 -13.67 -9.38
CA LYS A 120 2.06 -14.63 -10.47
C LYS A 120 3.07 -15.75 -10.18
N ASN A 121 4.22 -15.40 -9.60
CA ASN A 121 5.34 -16.34 -9.49
C ASN A 121 5.48 -16.91 -8.08
N THR A 122 5.52 -16.07 -7.05
CA THR A 122 5.79 -16.51 -5.67
C THR A 122 4.60 -17.25 -5.10
N LEU A 123 3.42 -16.65 -5.13
CA LEU A 123 2.19 -17.30 -4.66
C LEU A 123 1.73 -18.43 -5.59
N GLY A 124 1.98 -18.31 -6.89
CA GLY A 124 1.74 -19.40 -7.85
C GLY A 124 2.51 -20.69 -7.52
N ARG A 125 3.75 -20.57 -7.00
CA ARG A 125 4.51 -21.75 -6.51
C ARG A 125 3.94 -22.35 -5.24
N LEU A 126 3.13 -21.62 -4.50
CA LEU A 126 2.40 -22.10 -3.32
C LEU A 126 1.01 -22.66 -3.70
N GLY A 127 0.70 -22.70 -5.00
CA GLY A 127 -0.57 -23.22 -5.54
C GLY A 127 -1.72 -22.20 -5.47
N ILE A 128 -1.44 -20.92 -5.28
CA ILE A 128 -2.43 -19.83 -5.31
C ILE A 128 -2.35 -19.16 -6.68
N GLU A 129 -3.43 -19.24 -7.46
CA GLU A 129 -3.50 -18.66 -8.81
C GLU A 129 -3.83 -17.17 -8.74
N ALA A 130 -3.20 -16.33 -9.56
CA ALA A 130 -3.60 -14.95 -9.79
C ALA A 130 -4.17 -14.77 -11.20
N ARG A 131 -5.39 -14.30 -11.30
CA ARG A 131 -6.13 -14.03 -12.54
C ARG A 131 -6.22 -12.53 -12.76
N PHE A 132 -5.57 -12.04 -13.80
CA PHE A 132 -5.55 -10.61 -14.11
C PHE A 132 -6.69 -10.26 -15.06
N VAL A 133 -7.49 -9.24 -14.70
CA VAL A 133 -8.58 -8.77 -15.55
C VAL A 133 -8.05 -8.12 -16.83
N ALA A 134 -8.83 -8.19 -17.90
CA ALA A 134 -8.45 -7.55 -19.17
C ALA A 134 -8.68 -6.05 -19.16
N ASP A 135 -9.77 -5.61 -18.52
CA ASP A 135 -10.12 -4.20 -18.31
C ASP A 135 -10.41 -3.95 -16.81
N PRO A 136 -9.53 -3.23 -16.10
CA PRO A 136 -9.72 -2.96 -14.68
C PRO A 136 -10.86 -1.99 -14.37
N LEU A 137 -11.38 -1.25 -15.37
CA LEU A 137 -12.51 -0.34 -15.22
C LEU A 137 -13.86 -1.01 -15.47
N ASP A 138 -13.88 -2.23 -16.02
CA ASP A 138 -15.10 -3.01 -16.21
C ASP A 138 -15.35 -3.96 -15.02
N PRO A 139 -16.30 -3.69 -14.12
CA PRO A 139 -16.63 -4.56 -12.99
C PRO A 139 -17.03 -5.99 -13.41
N GLU A 140 -17.64 -6.16 -14.59
CA GLU A 140 -18.04 -7.47 -15.09
C GLU A 140 -16.83 -8.30 -15.55
N ALA A 141 -15.72 -7.67 -15.97
CA ALA A 141 -14.47 -8.38 -16.23
C ALA A 141 -13.89 -9.01 -14.94
N TRP A 142 -14.08 -8.35 -13.78
CA TRP A 142 -13.69 -8.91 -12.48
C TRP A 142 -14.60 -10.10 -12.11
N ARG A 143 -15.92 -9.94 -12.27
CA ARG A 143 -16.90 -10.99 -12.01
C ARG A 143 -16.63 -12.23 -12.84
N ALA A 144 -16.35 -12.07 -14.13
CA ALA A 144 -16.15 -13.16 -15.08
C ALA A 144 -14.95 -14.06 -14.76
N LEU A 145 -13.96 -13.54 -14.02
CA LEU A 145 -12.78 -14.31 -13.60
C LEU A 145 -12.94 -14.98 -12.23
N ALA A 146 -13.99 -14.63 -11.49
CA ALA A 146 -14.25 -15.20 -10.17
C ALA A 146 -14.96 -16.55 -10.27
N ASP A 147 -14.61 -17.47 -9.38
CA ASP A 147 -15.25 -18.77 -9.20
C ASP A 147 -15.35 -19.15 -7.71
N ASP A 148 -15.74 -20.37 -7.40
CA ASP A 148 -15.89 -20.84 -6.01
C ASP A 148 -14.56 -20.92 -5.24
N GLN A 149 -13.42 -20.92 -5.94
CA GLN A 149 -12.08 -20.92 -5.35
C GLN A 149 -11.51 -19.51 -5.19
N THR A 150 -12.19 -18.48 -5.67
CA THR A 150 -11.76 -17.10 -5.52
C THR A 150 -11.93 -16.64 -4.06
N VAL A 151 -10.85 -16.10 -3.47
CA VAL A 151 -10.85 -15.69 -2.05
C VAL A 151 -10.60 -14.19 -1.84
N ALA A 152 -10.19 -13.45 -2.86
CA ALA A 152 -10.03 -11.99 -2.78
C ALA A 152 -10.01 -11.36 -4.17
N PHE A 153 -10.37 -10.08 -4.22
CA PHE A 153 -9.98 -9.17 -5.29
C PHE A 153 -8.81 -8.30 -4.82
N TYR A 154 -7.92 -7.92 -5.74
CA TYR A 154 -6.73 -7.12 -5.43
C TYR A 154 -6.49 -6.01 -6.46
N GLY A 155 -6.25 -4.77 -5.97
CA GLY A 155 -5.89 -3.62 -6.81
C GLY A 155 -5.04 -2.60 -6.09
N GLU A 156 -4.52 -1.61 -6.82
CA GLU A 156 -3.80 -0.45 -6.28
C GLU A 156 -4.60 0.82 -6.58
N THR A 157 -4.72 1.74 -5.61
CA THR A 157 -5.45 3.01 -5.80
C THR A 157 -4.87 3.82 -6.95
N ILE A 158 -3.54 3.98 -6.96
CA ILE A 158 -2.75 4.67 -8.00
C ILE A 158 -1.54 3.78 -8.30
N PRO A 159 -1.59 2.94 -9.34
CA PRO A 159 -0.53 2.00 -9.65
C PRO A 159 0.73 2.69 -10.20
N ASN A 160 1.87 2.07 -9.90
CA ASN A 160 3.19 2.48 -10.35
C ASN A 160 3.67 1.53 -11.47
N PRO A 161 4.03 2.01 -12.67
CA PRO A 161 4.31 3.42 -13.06
C PRO A 161 3.16 4.14 -13.80
N GLN A 162 2.03 3.51 -14.03
CA GLN A 162 1.03 3.93 -15.01
C GLN A 162 0.24 5.17 -14.55
N GLY A 163 0.05 5.39 -13.22
CA GLY A 163 -0.68 6.55 -12.72
C GLY A 163 -2.18 6.54 -13.04
N ASP A 164 -2.74 5.34 -13.27
CA ASP A 164 -4.17 5.09 -13.42
C ASP A 164 -4.89 5.34 -12.11
N ILE A 165 -6.23 5.30 -12.12
CA ILE A 165 -7.04 5.33 -10.90
C ILE A 165 -7.95 4.09 -10.90
N LEU A 166 -7.89 3.31 -9.83
CA LEU A 166 -8.81 2.19 -9.61
C LEU A 166 -10.21 2.72 -9.30
N ASP A 167 -11.23 2.27 -10.02
CA ASP A 167 -12.63 2.58 -9.68
C ASP A 167 -13.11 1.66 -8.55
N ILE A 168 -12.78 2.03 -7.31
CA ILE A 168 -12.87 1.16 -6.12
C ILE A 168 -14.32 0.72 -5.86
N GLU A 169 -15.27 1.65 -5.88
CA GLU A 169 -16.65 1.41 -5.44
C GLU A 169 -17.37 0.31 -6.25
N PRO A 170 -17.41 0.31 -7.60
CA PRO A 170 -18.04 -0.75 -8.37
C PRO A 170 -17.31 -2.09 -8.25
N ILE A 171 -15.98 -2.08 -8.09
CA ILE A 171 -15.20 -3.31 -7.92
C ILE A 171 -15.46 -3.91 -6.54
N ALA A 172 -15.52 -3.11 -5.48
CA ALA A 172 -15.88 -3.55 -4.14
C ALA A 172 -17.28 -4.18 -4.11
N LYS A 173 -18.23 -3.55 -4.79
CA LYS A 173 -19.59 -4.08 -4.93
C LYS A 173 -19.60 -5.47 -5.57
N VAL A 174 -18.86 -5.66 -6.67
CA VAL A 174 -18.76 -6.97 -7.33
C VAL A 174 -18.06 -7.99 -6.44
N ALA A 175 -16.98 -7.59 -5.74
CA ALA A 175 -16.29 -8.48 -4.79
C ALA A 175 -17.26 -8.99 -3.71
N HIS A 176 -18.06 -8.13 -3.12
CA HIS A 176 -19.05 -8.49 -2.11
C HIS A 176 -20.19 -9.35 -2.67
N GLU A 177 -20.65 -9.09 -3.89
CA GLU A 177 -21.65 -9.94 -4.56
C GLU A 177 -21.11 -11.34 -4.87
N VAL A 178 -19.82 -11.46 -5.15
CA VAL A 178 -19.11 -12.76 -5.30
C VAL A 178 -18.88 -13.42 -3.93
N GLY A 179 -18.89 -12.65 -2.84
CA GLY A 179 -18.65 -13.12 -1.47
C GLY A 179 -17.17 -13.16 -1.08
N VAL A 180 -16.37 -12.22 -1.60
CA VAL A 180 -14.94 -12.09 -1.30
C VAL A 180 -14.59 -10.67 -0.87
N PRO A 181 -13.54 -10.45 -0.05
CA PRO A 181 -13.05 -9.12 0.28
C PRO A 181 -12.29 -8.50 -0.89
N LEU A 182 -12.32 -7.15 -0.96
CA LEU A 182 -11.44 -6.35 -1.80
C LEU A 182 -10.22 -5.87 -0.99
N ILE A 183 -9.03 -6.24 -1.44
CA ILE A 183 -7.74 -5.76 -0.92
C ILE A 183 -7.25 -4.62 -1.83
N VAL A 184 -6.92 -3.47 -1.25
CA VAL A 184 -6.41 -2.32 -1.99
C VAL A 184 -5.06 -1.88 -1.44
N ASP A 185 -4.04 -1.82 -2.30
CA ASP A 185 -2.78 -1.16 -1.97
C ASP A 185 -2.92 0.35 -2.14
N ASN A 186 -2.82 1.08 -1.02
CA ASN A 186 -2.99 2.53 -0.96
C ASN A 186 -1.66 3.29 -0.78
N THR A 187 -0.56 2.67 -1.19
CA THR A 187 0.80 3.19 -0.98
C THR A 187 1.02 4.57 -1.59
N VAL A 188 0.57 4.79 -2.84
CA VAL A 188 0.84 6.04 -3.58
C VAL A 188 -0.11 7.16 -3.17
N ALA A 189 -1.39 6.85 -3.04
CA ALA A 189 -2.39 7.84 -2.63
C ALA A 189 -2.25 8.24 -1.17
N THR A 190 -1.85 7.32 -0.30
CA THR A 190 -1.90 7.46 1.17
C THR A 190 -3.31 7.72 1.70
N PRO A 191 -3.58 7.54 2.99
CA PRO A 191 -4.91 7.85 3.55
C PRO A 191 -5.27 9.34 3.51
N TYR A 192 -4.32 10.21 3.14
CA TYR A 192 -4.58 11.64 2.99
C TYR A 192 -5.35 11.96 1.71
N LEU A 193 -5.02 11.31 0.59
CA LEU A 193 -5.67 11.55 -0.69
C LEU A 193 -6.87 10.65 -0.93
N VAL A 194 -6.74 9.35 -0.59
CA VAL A 194 -7.79 8.34 -0.76
C VAL A 194 -7.87 7.47 0.48
N ARG A 195 -9.08 7.19 0.94
CA ARG A 195 -9.36 6.19 1.96
C ARG A 195 -10.22 5.09 1.33
N PRO A 196 -9.63 4.00 0.85
CA PRO A 196 -10.35 2.96 0.12
C PRO A 196 -11.49 2.32 0.92
N ILE A 197 -11.40 2.28 2.25
CA ILE A 197 -12.45 1.75 3.14
C ILE A 197 -13.76 2.53 2.99
N GLU A 198 -13.71 3.85 2.77
CA GLU A 198 -14.89 4.68 2.55
C GLU A 198 -15.62 4.34 1.24
N TRP A 199 -14.94 3.62 0.34
CA TRP A 199 -15.46 3.22 -0.97
C TRP A 199 -15.71 1.70 -1.06
N GLY A 200 -15.66 1.00 0.07
CA GLY A 200 -16.00 -0.41 0.17
C GLY A 200 -14.84 -1.39 0.14
N ALA A 201 -13.59 -0.94 0.15
CA ALA A 201 -12.46 -1.84 0.37
C ALA A 201 -12.50 -2.43 1.78
N ASP A 202 -12.18 -3.72 1.90
CA ASP A 202 -12.20 -4.43 3.19
C ASP A 202 -10.84 -4.43 3.86
N ILE A 203 -9.79 -4.54 3.06
CA ILE A 203 -8.40 -4.62 3.52
C ILE A 203 -7.59 -3.60 2.75
N VAL A 204 -6.83 -2.78 3.47
CA VAL A 204 -5.89 -1.82 2.88
C VAL A 204 -4.48 -2.21 3.25
N VAL A 205 -3.59 -2.26 2.24
CA VAL A 205 -2.17 -2.51 2.46
C VAL A 205 -1.34 -1.29 2.05
N HIS A 206 -0.18 -1.13 2.68
CA HIS A 206 0.77 -0.08 2.36
C HIS A 206 2.20 -0.59 2.36
N SER A 207 2.99 -0.10 1.45
CA SER A 207 4.42 0.06 1.69
C SER A 207 4.64 1.34 2.50
N ALA A 208 4.69 1.22 3.83
CA ALA A 208 4.95 2.36 4.71
C ALA A 208 6.35 2.97 4.51
N THR A 209 7.22 2.26 3.81
CA THR A 209 8.53 2.70 3.29
C THR A 209 8.44 3.97 2.45
N LYS A 210 7.31 4.16 1.72
CA LYS A 210 7.13 5.19 0.71
C LYS A 210 6.63 6.48 1.35
N TYR A 211 5.54 7.05 0.90
CA TYR A 211 5.01 8.34 1.35
C TYR A 211 4.69 8.41 2.85
N LEU A 212 4.29 7.31 3.50
CA LEU A 212 4.03 7.30 4.95
C LEU A 212 5.30 7.65 5.73
N GLY A 213 6.40 6.95 5.45
CA GLY A 213 7.72 7.29 6.02
C GLY A 213 8.33 8.55 5.41
N GLY A 214 8.30 8.67 4.11
CA GLY A 214 8.59 9.88 3.32
C GLY A 214 10.04 10.34 3.26
N HIS A 215 10.99 9.58 3.79
CA HIS A 215 12.39 10.00 3.92
C HIS A 215 13.40 8.99 3.38
N GLY A 216 12.95 7.85 2.84
CA GLY A 216 13.84 6.80 2.32
C GLY A 216 14.72 6.12 3.38
N THR A 217 14.40 6.23 4.66
CA THR A 217 15.24 5.79 5.79
C THR A 217 14.84 4.44 6.36
N SER A 218 13.60 4.00 6.15
CA SER A 218 13.03 2.82 6.83
C SER A 218 12.19 1.98 5.90
N ILE A 219 12.29 0.67 6.03
CA ILE A 219 11.43 -0.28 5.34
C ILE A 219 10.38 -0.78 6.33
N ALA A 220 9.10 -0.68 5.94
CA ALA A 220 7.98 -1.25 6.65
C ALA A 220 6.78 -1.43 5.71
N GLY A 221 5.85 -2.30 6.10
CA GLY A 221 4.52 -2.43 5.51
C GLY A 221 3.44 -2.23 6.56
N ALA A 222 2.24 -1.90 6.14
CA ALA A 222 1.08 -1.87 7.02
C ALA A 222 -0.09 -2.62 6.38
N ILE A 223 -0.88 -3.27 7.23
CA ILE A 223 -2.15 -3.92 6.88
C ILE A 223 -3.21 -3.27 7.74
N VAL A 224 -4.29 -2.80 7.15
CA VAL A 224 -5.45 -2.22 7.83
C VAL A 224 -6.69 -3.03 7.45
N ASP A 225 -7.47 -3.38 8.45
CA ASP A 225 -8.76 -4.06 8.28
C ASP A 225 -9.89 -3.07 8.52
N SER A 226 -10.85 -3.04 7.61
CA SER A 226 -12.08 -2.25 7.78
C SER A 226 -12.96 -2.80 8.90
N GLY A 227 -12.87 -4.11 9.18
CA GLY A 227 -13.80 -4.83 10.04
C GLY A 227 -15.17 -5.09 9.43
N ASN A 228 -15.38 -4.75 8.16
CA ASN A 228 -16.68 -4.83 7.50
C ASN A 228 -16.97 -6.20 6.89
N PHE A 229 -15.94 -6.95 6.47
CA PHE A 229 -16.14 -8.25 5.84
C PHE A 229 -16.45 -9.34 6.87
N ASP A 230 -17.63 -9.94 6.76
CA ASP A 230 -18.09 -11.02 7.63
C ASP A 230 -17.70 -12.40 7.06
N PHE A 231 -16.59 -12.96 7.55
CA PHE A 231 -16.13 -14.30 7.16
C PHE A 231 -17.12 -15.41 7.55
N ALA A 232 -17.98 -15.20 8.57
CA ALA A 232 -18.97 -16.18 8.99
C ALA A 232 -20.12 -16.32 7.96
N SER A 233 -20.34 -15.30 7.12
CA SER A 233 -21.34 -15.32 6.06
C SER A 233 -20.95 -16.24 4.88
N GLN A 234 -19.67 -16.63 4.76
CA GLN A 234 -19.12 -17.42 3.66
C GLN A 234 -18.30 -18.62 4.18
N PRO A 235 -18.88 -19.55 4.97
CA PRO A 235 -18.10 -20.55 5.71
C PRO A 235 -17.41 -21.58 4.80
N GLU A 236 -18.01 -21.90 3.65
CA GLU A 236 -17.43 -22.86 2.69
C GLU A 236 -16.24 -22.25 1.95
N ARG A 237 -16.29 -20.95 1.66
CA ARG A 237 -15.22 -20.20 0.98
C ARG A 237 -14.04 -19.90 1.91
N PHE A 238 -14.33 -19.64 3.19
CA PHE A 238 -13.31 -19.32 4.20
C PHE A 238 -13.27 -20.34 5.35
N PRO A 239 -12.95 -21.62 5.07
CA PRO A 239 -12.87 -22.64 6.12
C PRO A 239 -11.81 -22.29 7.17
N LEU A 240 -10.73 -21.58 6.80
CA LEU A 240 -9.69 -21.13 7.73
C LEU A 240 -10.19 -20.22 8.86
N TYR A 241 -11.35 -19.59 8.68
CA TYR A 241 -11.99 -18.72 9.68
C TYR A 241 -13.15 -19.41 10.39
N ASN A 242 -13.70 -20.47 9.80
CA ASN A 242 -14.96 -21.09 10.24
C ASN A 242 -14.77 -22.49 10.85
N THR A 243 -13.55 -23.02 10.85
CA THR A 243 -13.22 -24.30 11.50
C THR A 243 -12.35 -24.07 12.74
N PRO A 244 -12.41 -24.96 13.74
CA PRO A 244 -11.55 -24.88 14.92
C PRO A 244 -10.07 -24.90 14.55
N ASP A 245 -9.29 -23.94 15.02
CA ASP A 245 -7.85 -23.86 14.82
C ASP A 245 -7.13 -24.67 15.93
N GLU A 246 -6.38 -25.69 15.53
CA GLU A 246 -5.65 -26.57 16.46
C GLU A 246 -4.53 -25.82 17.21
N SER A 247 -3.94 -24.76 16.58
CA SER A 247 -2.87 -23.96 17.17
C SER A 247 -3.35 -23.09 18.33
N TYR A 248 -4.67 -22.84 18.42
CA TYR A 248 -5.31 -22.00 19.43
C TYR A 248 -6.47 -22.71 20.15
N HIS A 249 -6.26 -23.98 20.54
CA HIS A 249 -7.21 -24.74 21.35
C HIS A 249 -8.64 -24.80 20.81
N GLY A 250 -8.79 -24.80 19.48
CA GLY A 250 -10.08 -24.88 18.81
C GLY A 250 -10.80 -23.53 18.65
N LEU A 251 -10.07 -22.41 18.70
CA LEU A 251 -10.60 -21.08 18.36
C LEU A 251 -11.17 -21.09 16.93
N VAL A 252 -12.35 -20.54 16.75
CA VAL A 252 -12.99 -20.29 15.45
C VAL A 252 -12.97 -18.79 15.20
N TYR A 253 -12.05 -18.30 14.38
CA TYR A 253 -11.77 -16.87 14.22
C TYR A 253 -13.03 -16.05 13.89
N ALA A 254 -13.84 -16.49 12.93
CA ALA A 254 -15.05 -15.76 12.52
C ALA A 254 -16.11 -15.70 13.63
N ARG A 255 -16.29 -16.78 14.40
CA ARG A 255 -17.28 -16.83 15.50
C ARG A 255 -16.78 -16.06 16.73
N ASP A 256 -15.53 -16.30 17.14
CA ASP A 256 -15.05 -15.87 18.45
C ASP A 256 -14.48 -14.44 18.42
N LEU A 257 -13.93 -14.01 17.28
CA LEU A 257 -13.23 -12.73 17.09
C LEU A 257 -13.80 -11.90 15.93
N GLY A 258 -14.81 -12.41 15.23
CA GLY A 258 -15.49 -11.75 14.12
C GLY A 258 -16.64 -10.85 14.55
N VAL A 259 -17.62 -10.69 13.64
CA VAL A 259 -18.83 -9.88 13.87
C VAL A 259 -19.60 -10.43 15.07
N GLY A 260 -19.81 -9.59 16.09
CA GLY A 260 -20.49 -9.99 17.32
C GLY A 260 -19.65 -10.86 18.27
N GLY A 261 -18.37 -11.03 17.98
CA GLY A 261 -17.42 -11.75 18.83
C GLY A 261 -17.08 -11.03 20.14
N ALA A 262 -16.26 -11.69 20.97
CA ALA A 262 -15.98 -11.27 22.36
C ALA A 262 -15.30 -9.89 22.48
N LEU A 263 -14.63 -9.42 21.44
CA LEU A 263 -13.85 -8.17 21.45
C LEU A 263 -14.67 -6.92 21.09
N GLY A 264 -15.96 -7.07 20.73
CA GLY A 264 -16.84 -5.95 20.36
C GLY A 264 -16.54 -5.30 19.01
N ALA A 265 -15.54 -5.82 18.28
CA ALA A 265 -15.17 -5.42 16.93
C ALA A 265 -14.80 -6.67 16.13
N ASN A 266 -14.97 -6.63 14.80
CA ASN A 266 -14.53 -7.71 13.94
C ASN A 266 -13.01 -7.62 13.72
N LEU A 267 -12.26 -8.45 14.42
CA LEU A 267 -10.80 -8.54 14.37
C LEU A 267 -10.31 -9.89 13.85
N ALA A 268 -11.20 -10.73 13.32
CA ALA A 268 -10.89 -12.08 12.88
C ALA A 268 -9.71 -12.13 11.90
N PHE A 269 -9.68 -11.24 10.91
CA PHE A 269 -8.63 -11.17 9.91
C PHE A 269 -7.28 -10.74 10.51
N LEU A 270 -7.26 -9.64 11.25
CA LEU A 270 -6.01 -9.12 11.84
C LEU A 270 -5.41 -10.09 12.84
N LEU A 271 -6.24 -10.64 13.75
CA LEU A 271 -5.75 -11.55 14.77
C LEU A 271 -5.26 -12.87 14.16
N ARG A 272 -5.89 -13.36 13.09
CA ARG A 272 -5.37 -14.51 12.37
C ARG A 272 -3.99 -14.24 11.75
N ILE A 273 -3.77 -13.07 11.15
CA ILE A 273 -2.45 -12.70 10.65
C ILE A 273 -1.45 -12.62 11.81
N GLN A 274 -1.78 -11.87 12.85
CA GLN A 274 -0.88 -11.59 13.95
C GLN A 274 -0.48 -12.84 14.72
N THR A 275 -1.47 -13.67 15.09
CA THR A 275 -1.26 -14.81 15.99
C THR A 275 -0.76 -16.06 15.28
N LEU A 276 -1.00 -16.20 13.98
CA LEU A 276 -0.63 -17.37 13.21
C LEU A 276 0.36 -17.00 12.08
N ILE A 277 -0.09 -16.32 11.04
CA ILE A 277 0.68 -16.15 9.81
C ILE A 277 1.97 -15.35 10.07
N ASN A 278 1.86 -14.16 10.65
CA ASN A 278 3.02 -13.31 10.93
C ASN A 278 3.90 -13.87 12.05
N ARG A 279 3.29 -14.47 13.08
CA ARG A 279 4.03 -15.17 14.13
C ARG A 279 4.98 -16.22 13.56
N ASP A 280 4.52 -17.01 12.60
CA ASP A 280 5.25 -18.17 12.08
C ASP A 280 6.22 -17.76 10.97
N LEU A 281 5.85 -16.81 10.08
CA LEU A 281 6.69 -16.32 8.99
C LEU A 281 7.67 -15.23 9.44
N GLY A 282 7.42 -14.54 10.55
CA GLY A 282 8.36 -13.62 11.17
C GLY A 282 8.57 -12.30 10.42
N ALA A 283 7.59 -11.81 9.67
CA ALA A 283 7.68 -10.56 8.93
C ALA A 283 7.50 -9.33 9.84
N VAL A 284 8.44 -9.11 10.75
CA VAL A 284 8.37 -8.12 11.83
C VAL A 284 9.11 -6.85 11.47
N THR A 285 8.53 -5.70 11.75
CA THR A 285 9.20 -4.40 11.67
C THR A 285 9.95 -4.10 12.96
N SER A 286 11.17 -3.58 12.85
CA SER A 286 11.93 -3.07 13.99
C SER A 286 11.21 -1.89 14.66
N PRO A 287 11.13 -1.82 16.00
CA PRO A 287 10.58 -0.66 16.72
C PRO A 287 11.25 0.66 16.33
N PHE A 288 12.54 0.65 16.03
CA PHE A 288 13.24 1.85 15.54
C PHE A 288 12.74 2.30 14.16
N ASN A 289 12.51 1.36 13.22
CA ASN A 289 11.91 1.70 11.93
C ASN A 289 10.47 2.22 12.10
N ALA A 290 9.69 1.61 12.99
CA ALA A 290 8.35 2.08 13.31
C ALA A 290 8.36 3.52 13.84
N PHE A 291 9.28 3.85 14.73
CA PHE A 291 9.47 5.22 15.22
C PHE A 291 9.79 6.21 14.09
N LEU A 292 10.69 5.87 13.17
CA LEU A 292 11.00 6.74 12.01
C LEU A 292 9.78 6.90 11.08
N ILE A 293 8.99 5.85 10.88
CA ILE A 293 7.74 5.92 10.12
C ILE A 293 6.73 6.85 10.83
N SER A 294 6.60 6.77 12.17
CA SER A 294 5.69 7.64 12.90
C SER A 294 6.01 9.12 12.73
N GLN A 295 7.29 9.48 12.73
CA GLN A 295 7.74 10.85 12.47
C GLN A 295 7.36 11.32 11.06
N GLY A 296 7.44 10.43 10.05
CA GLY A 296 6.96 10.72 8.71
C GLY A 296 5.44 10.95 8.68
N ILE A 297 4.66 10.12 9.38
CA ILE A 297 3.20 10.24 9.40
C ILE A 297 2.75 11.56 10.03
N GLU A 298 3.43 12.07 11.05
CA GLU A 298 3.08 13.32 11.73
C GLU A 298 3.07 14.55 10.82
N THR A 299 3.76 14.49 9.67
CA THR A 299 3.80 15.56 8.66
C THR A 299 3.22 15.13 7.32
N LEU A 300 2.46 14.05 7.28
CA LEU A 300 2.00 13.43 6.04
C LEU A 300 1.20 14.41 5.17
N SER A 301 0.17 15.06 5.72
CA SER A 301 -0.68 16.00 4.97
C SER A 301 0.14 17.12 4.31
N LEU A 302 1.04 17.75 5.07
CA LEU A 302 1.90 18.84 4.58
C LEU A 302 2.82 18.39 3.44
N ARG A 303 3.36 17.17 3.53
CA ARG A 303 4.23 16.62 2.49
C ARG A 303 3.44 16.25 1.25
N ILE A 304 2.30 15.58 1.42
CA ILE A 304 1.47 15.16 0.28
C ILE A 304 0.92 16.35 -0.49
N GLU A 305 0.46 17.42 0.18
CA GLU A 305 0.06 18.66 -0.50
C GLU A 305 1.19 19.24 -1.37
N ARG A 306 2.42 19.24 -0.87
CA ARG A 306 3.58 19.72 -1.61
C ARG A 306 3.93 18.77 -2.76
N HIS A 307 3.90 17.45 -2.56
CA HIS A 307 4.11 16.47 -3.62
C HIS A 307 3.11 16.66 -4.76
N VAL A 308 1.82 16.77 -4.44
CA VAL A 308 0.73 17.00 -5.41
C VAL A 308 0.92 18.31 -6.17
N SER A 309 1.18 19.40 -5.45
CA SER A 309 1.38 20.71 -6.07
C SER A 309 2.56 20.72 -7.04
N ASN A 310 3.69 20.14 -6.63
CA ASN A 310 4.87 20.04 -7.49
C ASN A 310 4.63 19.07 -8.67
N ALA A 311 4.02 17.91 -8.45
CA ALA A 311 3.75 16.94 -9.49
C ALA A 311 2.80 17.49 -10.58
N LEU A 312 1.75 18.21 -10.18
CA LEU A 312 0.85 18.84 -11.14
C LEU A 312 1.57 19.91 -11.99
N ALA A 313 2.44 20.72 -11.35
CA ALA A 313 3.23 21.72 -12.08
C ALA A 313 4.21 21.06 -13.07
N VAL A 314 4.86 19.96 -12.67
CA VAL A 314 5.72 19.17 -13.55
C VAL A 314 4.92 18.53 -14.67
N ALA A 315 3.77 17.93 -14.38
CA ALA A 315 2.93 17.29 -15.39
C ALA A 315 2.48 18.28 -16.48
N ARG A 316 2.06 19.51 -16.09
CA ARG A 316 1.71 20.59 -17.02
C ARG A 316 2.91 21.08 -17.86
N PHE A 317 4.09 21.17 -17.24
CA PHE A 317 5.31 21.50 -17.94
C PHE A 317 5.65 20.45 -19.01
N LEU A 318 5.56 19.17 -18.66
CA LEU A 318 5.81 18.05 -19.56
C LEU A 318 4.77 17.97 -20.68
N GLU A 319 3.49 18.17 -20.39
CA GLU A 319 2.41 18.15 -21.37
C GLU A 319 2.59 19.24 -22.46
N ALA A 320 3.13 20.40 -22.07
CA ALA A 320 3.42 21.49 -22.98
C ALA A 320 4.79 21.37 -23.69
N HIS A 321 5.64 20.40 -23.31
CA HIS A 321 7.01 20.33 -23.80
C HIS A 321 7.09 19.69 -25.20
N PRO A 322 7.79 20.29 -26.19
CA PRO A 322 7.82 19.81 -27.58
C PRO A 322 8.42 18.41 -27.77
N ASP A 323 9.30 17.97 -26.87
CA ASP A 323 9.96 16.67 -26.92
C ASP A 323 9.21 15.57 -26.16
N VAL A 324 8.04 15.86 -25.62
CA VAL A 324 7.18 14.88 -24.95
C VAL A 324 6.11 14.37 -25.88
N GLU A 325 5.86 13.07 -25.90
CA GLU A 325 4.79 12.43 -26.67
C GLU A 325 3.50 12.34 -25.86
N SER A 326 3.62 11.92 -24.59
CA SER A 326 2.49 11.75 -23.68
C SER A 326 2.91 11.88 -22.22
N VAL A 327 1.96 12.21 -21.37
CA VAL A 327 2.14 12.28 -19.90
C VAL A 327 1.05 11.46 -19.25
N ASN A 328 1.44 10.55 -18.33
CA ASN A 328 0.54 9.77 -17.52
C ASN A 328 0.47 10.37 -16.11
N TYR A 329 -0.55 11.13 -15.83
CA TYR A 329 -0.85 11.72 -14.54
C TYR A 329 -2.34 12.03 -14.44
N ALA A 330 -3.07 11.37 -13.56
CA ALA A 330 -4.52 11.52 -13.45
C ALA A 330 -5.00 12.91 -13.04
N GLY A 331 -4.11 13.78 -12.57
CA GLY A 331 -4.42 15.18 -12.25
C GLY A 331 -4.46 16.13 -13.45
N LEU A 332 -4.11 15.69 -14.67
CA LEU A 332 -4.25 16.48 -15.91
C LEU A 332 -5.67 16.32 -16.48
N GLU A 333 -6.25 17.40 -16.96
CA GLU A 333 -7.58 17.38 -17.61
C GLU A 333 -7.62 16.52 -18.88
N SER A 334 -6.48 16.32 -19.52
CA SER A 334 -6.28 15.45 -20.69
C SER A 334 -6.23 13.96 -20.33
N SER A 335 -6.06 13.60 -19.06
CA SER A 335 -5.99 12.21 -18.61
C SER A 335 -7.35 11.52 -18.71
N PRO A 336 -7.42 10.27 -19.23
CA PRO A 336 -8.65 9.48 -19.21
C PRO A 336 -9.13 9.17 -17.78
N TYR A 337 -8.27 9.29 -16.78
CA TYR A 337 -8.57 9.04 -15.35
C TYR A 337 -8.89 10.33 -14.58
N TYR A 338 -8.97 11.49 -15.23
CA TYR A 338 -9.19 12.78 -14.56
C TYR A 338 -10.46 12.80 -13.70
N GLU A 339 -11.58 12.31 -14.25
CA GLU A 339 -12.85 12.29 -13.52
C GLU A 339 -12.84 11.29 -12.35
N LEU A 340 -12.18 10.14 -12.49
CA LEU A 340 -11.95 9.22 -11.38
C LEU A 340 -11.03 9.83 -10.31
N GLY A 341 -9.99 10.56 -10.74
CA GLY A 341 -9.12 11.32 -9.84
C GLY A 341 -9.92 12.33 -9.02
N LYS A 342 -10.85 13.07 -9.63
CA LYS A 342 -11.73 14.01 -8.91
C LYS A 342 -12.68 13.30 -7.95
N LYS A 343 -13.19 12.12 -8.32
CA LYS A 343 -14.09 11.32 -7.48
C LYS A 343 -13.38 10.81 -6.22
N TYR A 344 -12.25 10.12 -6.37
CA TYR A 344 -11.59 9.41 -5.28
C TYR A 344 -10.53 10.22 -4.55
N ALA A 345 -9.84 11.11 -5.26
CA ALA A 345 -8.70 11.89 -4.78
C ALA A 345 -8.89 13.40 -5.03
N PRO A 346 -9.93 14.04 -4.47
CA PRO A 346 -10.24 15.46 -4.74
C PRO A 346 -9.13 16.42 -4.29
N LEU A 347 -8.23 16.01 -3.39
CA LEU A 347 -7.06 16.79 -2.97
C LEU A 347 -5.85 16.63 -3.90
N GLY A 348 -5.94 15.76 -4.92
CA GLY A 348 -4.92 15.51 -5.93
C GLY A 348 -4.51 14.05 -6.06
N THR A 349 -3.77 13.71 -7.10
CA THR A 349 -3.48 12.33 -7.52
C THR A 349 -2.03 11.89 -7.22
N GLY A 350 -1.44 12.43 -6.16
CA GLY A 350 -0.13 12.03 -5.66
C GLY A 350 1.05 12.69 -6.33
N GLY A 351 2.25 12.22 -5.98
CA GLY A 351 3.53 12.75 -6.45
C GLY A 351 4.23 11.90 -7.51
N LEU A 352 3.56 10.87 -8.02
CA LEU A 352 4.10 9.94 -9.01
C LEU A 352 3.51 10.22 -10.39
N LEU A 353 4.36 10.32 -11.41
CA LEU A 353 3.94 10.45 -12.79
C LEU A 353 4.95 9.77 -13.74
N SER A 354 4.52 9.49 -14.94
CA SER A 354 5.41 9.07 -16.02
C SER A 354 5.10 9.85 -17.31
N PHE A 355 6.09 9.91 -18.19
CA PHE A 355 5.92 10.50 -19.52
C PHE A 355 6.74 9.72 -20.54
N VAL A 356 6.38 9.85 -21.81
CA VAL A 356 7.12 9.28 -22.94
C VAL A 356 7.84 10.42 -23.64
N ILE A 357 9.19 10.33 -23.72
CA ILE A 357 10.02 11.28 -24.45
C ILE A 357 10.16 10.84 -25.92
N LYS A 358 10.14 11.79 -26.85
CA LYS A 358 10.47 11.56 -28.28
C LYS A 358 11.93 11.13 -28.42
N GLY A 359 12.20 10.23 -29.37
CA GLY A 359 13.53 9.66 -29.56
C GLY A 359 13.75 8.30 -28.86
N GLY A 360 12.69 7.77 -28.22
CA GLY A 360 12.64 6.38 -27.76
C GLY A 360 13.64 6.07 -26.62
N TYR A 361 14.18 4.84 -26.66
CA TYR A 361 15.01 4.29 -25.59
C TYR A 361 16.24 5.16 -25.25
N GLU A 362 16.99 5.60 -26.27
CA GLU A 362 18.23 6.38 -26.05
C GLU A 362 17.93 7.77 -25.48
N ALA A 363 16.85 8.42 -25.93
CA ALA A 363 16.40 9.69 -25.37
C ALA A 363 15.97 9.56 -23.91
N GLY A 364 15.18 8.52 -23.56
CA GLY A 364 14.73 8.27 -22.18
C GLY A 364 15.89 8.00 -21.24
N ARG A 365 16.86 7.20 -21.68
CA ARG A 365 18.07 6.91 -20.92
C ARG A 365 18.92 8.17 -20.72
N ALA A 366 19.20 8.91 -21.80
CA ALA A 366 19.99 10.13 -21.73
C ALA A 366 19.32 11.22 -20.89
N PHE A 367 17.99 11.32 -20.92
CA PHE A 367 17.23 12.21 -20.04
C PHE A 367 17.48 11.88 -18.56
N ALA A 368 17.34 10.60 -18.19
CA ALA A 368 17.54 10.18 -16.81
C ALA A 368 18.99 10.38 -16.32
N ASP A 369 19.98 10.19 -17.22
CA ASP A 369 21.39 10.41 -16.92
C ASP A 369 21.77 11.91 -16.92
N GLY A 370 20.99 12.77 -17.57
CA GLY A 370 21.27 14.18 -17.76
C GLY A 370 20.79 15.11 -16.64
N VAL A 371 19.80 14.69 -15.83
CA VAL A 371 19.36 15.46 -14.66
C VAL A 371 20.43 15.44 -13.57
N GLN A 372 20.49 16.47 -12.75
CA GLN A 372 21.51 16.65 -11.71
C GLN A 372 20.95 16.69 -10.30
N LEU A 373 19.73 17.22 -10.15
CA LEU A 373 19.03 17.29 -8.87
C LEU A 373 18.33 15.97 -8.54
N LEU A 374 17.75 15.32 -9.55
CA LEU A 374 16.98 14.10 -9.41
C LEU A 374 17.88 12.87 -9.52
N PRO A 375 18.24 12.15 -8.44
CA PRO A 375 19.03 10.93 -8.55
C PRO A 375 18.25 9.82 -9.24
N VAL A 376 18.95 8.97 -9.99
CA VAL A 376 18.39 7.76 -10.61
C VAL A 376 18.23 6.69 -9.52
N VAL A 377 17.00 6.47 -9.07
CA VAL A 377 16.70 5.55 -7.95
C VAL A 377 15.40 4.78 -8.18
N ALA A 378 15.45 3.47 -7.95
CA ALA A 378 14.27 2.60 -7.98
C ALA A 378 13.42 2.73 -6.70
N ASN A 379 13.04 3.96 -6.33
CA ASN A 379 12.17 4.28 -5.19
C ASN A 379 11.10 5.29 -5.59
N ILE A 380 10.15 5.54 -4.69
CA ILE A 380 9.10 6.58 -4.81
C ILE A 380 8.78 7.13 -3.43
N GLY A 381 8.13 8.30 -3.36
CA GLY A 381 7.57 8.84 -2.13
C GLY A 381 8.61 9.36 -1.13
N ASP A 382 9.83 9.64 -1.59
CA ASP A 382 10.87 10.32 -0.82
C ASP A 382 10.63 11.84 -0.82
N ALA A 383 11.12 12.54 0.19
CA ALA A 383 11.18 14.00 0.20
C ALA A 383 11.94 14.57 -0.99
N LYS A 384 12.88 13.81 -1.55
CA LYS A 384 13.63 14.13 -2.77
C LYS A 384 12.88 13.69 -4.02
N SER A 385 12.95 14.49 -5.07
CA SER A 385 12.55 14.07 -6.41
C SER A 385 13.49 13.00 -6.94
N LEU A 386 12.91 11.97 -7.58
CA LEU A 386 13.64 10.82 -8.11
C LEU A 386 13.25 10.59 -9.57
N VAL A 387 14.20 10.09 -10.36
CA VAL A 387 13.99 9.73 -11.77
C VAL A 387 14.39 8.28 -12.01
N ILE A 388 13.72 7.63 -12.95
CA ILE A 388 14.16 6.34 -13.48
C ILE A 388 13.67 6.16 -14.92
N HIS A 389 14.47 5.49 -15.74
CA HIS A 389 14.09 5.03 -17.07
C HIS A 389 13.77 3.52 -16.98
N PRO A 390 12.50 3.11 -16.91
CA PRO A 390 12.13 1.72 -16.63
C PRO A 390 12.71 0.72 -17.62
N ALA A 391 12.70 1.00 -18.91
CA ALA A 391 13.16 0.09 -19.94
C ALA A 391 14.65 -0.29 -19.80
N SER A 392 15.50 0.62 -19.27
CA SER A 392 16.93 0.33 -19.05
C SER A 392 17.25 -0.19 -17.65
N THR A 393 16.28 -0.21 -16.73
CA THR A 393 16.53 -0.50 -15.31
C THR A 393 15.55 -1.53 -14.75
N THR A 394 14.41 -1.12 -14.21
CA THR A 394 13.47 -1.99 -13.51
C THR A 394 12.78 -3.03 -14.38
N HIS A 395 12.74 -2.81 -15.70
CA HIS A 395 12.11 -3.68 -16.69
C HIS A 395 13.12 -4.16 -17.77
N SER A 396 14.43 -4.00 -17.54
CA SER A 396 15.48 -4.31 -18.52
C SER A 396 15.55 -5.79 -18.94
N GLN A 397 14.93 -6.69 -18.19
CA GLN A 397 14.84 -8.11 -18.50
C GLN A 397 13.63 -8.47 -19.36
N LEU A 398 12.72 -7.53 -19.62
CA LEU A 398 11.55 -7.75 -20.45
C LEU A 398 11.89 -7.52 -21.92
N THR A 399 11.27 -8.30 -22.80
CA THR A 399 11.30 -8.08 -24.23
C THR A 399 10.47 -6.85 -24.60
N GLU A 400 10.64 -6.29 -25.82
CA GLU A 400 9.83 -5.16 -26.30
C GLU A 400 8.32 -5.45 -26.26
N GLU A 401 7.92 -6.70 -26.58
CA GLU A 401 6.53 -7.11 -26.52
C GLU A 401 6.00 -7.17 -25.06
N GLU A 402 6.81 -7.62 -24.13
CA GLU A 402 6.47 -7.64 -22.69
C GLU A 402 6.44 -6.24 -22.10
N LEU A 403 7.35 -5.34 -22.51
CA LEU A 403 7.32 -3.93 -22.15
C LEU A 403 6.04 -3.24 -22.63
N ALA A 404 5.64 -3.49 -23.88
CA ALA A 404 4.39 -2.96 -24.43
C ALA A 404 3.15 -3.45 -23.65
N LYS A 405 3.12 -4.74 -23.30
CA LYS A 405 2.06 -5.32 -22.44
C LYS A 405 2.04 -4.74 -21.02
N ALA A 406 3.21 -4.34 -20.51
CA ALA A 406 3.34 -3.67 -19.22
C ALA A 406 3.02 -2.15 -19.30
N GLY A 407 2.66 -1.63 -20.46
CA GLY A 407 2.39 -0.20 -20.67
C GLY A 407 3.64 0.67 -20.61
N VAL A 408 4.82 0.10 -20.83
CA VAL A 408 6.11 0.80 -20.78
C VAL A 408 6.66 0.97 -22.19
N ALA A 409 6.49 2.17 -22.77
CA ALA A 409 7.14 2.51 -24.04
C ALA A 409 8.67 2.64 -23.87
N PRO A 410 9.48 2.43 -24.94
CA PRO A 410 10.94 2.54 -24.86
C PRO A 410 11.42 3.89 -24.31
N GLY A 411 10.73 4.99 -24.59
CA GLY A 411 11.05 6.33 -24.10
C GLY A 411 10.34 6.70 -22.78
N THR A 412 9.76 5.76 -22.05
CA THR A 412 9.08 6.04 -20.78
C THR A 412 10.08 6.43 -19.71
N VAL A 413 9.88 7.61 -19.11
CA VAL A 413 10.58 8.08 -17.91
C VAL A 413 9.58 8.21 -16.79
N ARG A 414 9.89 7.65 -15.62
CA ARG A 414 9.09 7.79 -14.40
C ARG A 414 9.74 8.80 -13.46
N LEU A 415 8.93 9.70 -12.93
CA LEU A 415 9.31 10.69 -11.94
C LEU A 415 8.53 10.45 -10.65
N SER A 416 9.22 10.48 -9.51
CA SER A 416 8.62 10.63 -8.19
C SER A 416 8.99 12.01 -7.68
N ILE A 417 8.05 12.93 -7.72
CA ILE A 417 8.30 14.35 -7.45
C ILE A 417 8.29 14.60 -5.95
N GLY A 418 9.35 15.24 -5.47
CA GLY A 418 9.61 15.55 -4.06
C GLY A 418 9.12 16.93 -3.62
N LEU A 419 9.76 17.42 -2.55
CA LEU A 419 9.34 18.63 -1.83
C LEU A 419 10.15 19.87 -2.20
N GLU A 420 11.12 19.73 -3.09
CA GLU A 420 12.03 20.80 -3.52
C GLU A 420 11.26 22.00 -4.10
N ASN A 421 11.95 23.12 -4.29
CA ASN A 421 11.37 24.26 -4.97
C ASN A 421 11.05 23.87 -6.44
N ILE A 422 9.82 24.13 -6.85
CA ILE A 422 9.35 23.75 -8.19
C ILE A 422 10.23 24.35 -9.32
N LYS A 423 10.78 25.54 -9.14
CA LYS A 423 11.65 26.16 -10.17
C LYS A 423 12.93 25.37 -10.38
N ASP A 424 13.49 24.80 -9.31
CA ASP A 424 14.70 24.00 -9.37
C ASP A 424 14.42 22.64 -10.03
N ILE A 425 13.26 22.02 -9.71
CA ILE A 425 12.82 20.78 -10.38
C ILE A 425 12.66 21.03 -11.89
N LEU A 426 11.94 22.06 -12.29
CA LEU A 426 11.72 22.34 -13.72
C LEU A 426 13.01 22.69 -14.47
N ALA A 427 13.94 23.41 -13.83
CA ALA A 427 15.25 23.71 -14.38
C ALA A 427 16.09 22.44 -14.59
N ASP A 428 16.03 21.50 -13.64
CA ASP A 428 16.75 20.23 -13.75
C ASP A 428 16.17 19.30 -14.83
N LEU A 429 14.83 19.24 -14.95
CA LEU A 429 14.18 18.50 -16.03
C LEU A 429 14.59 19.04 -17.41
N GLN A 430 14.83 20.36 -17.54
CA GLN A 430 15.33 20.95 -18.79
C GLN A 430 16.74 20.43 -19.13
N LEU A 431 17.62 20.23 -18.14
CA LEU A 431 18.95 19.61 -18.37
C LEU A 431 18.80 18.18 -18.93
N GLY A 432 17.83 17.41 -18.42
CA GLY A 432 17.49 16.08 -18.94
C GLY A 432 17.06 16.13 -20.42
N PHE A 433 16.20 17.08 -20.81
CA PHE A 433 15.81 17.27 -22.22
C PHE A 433 16.99 17.67 -23.10
N ASP A 434 17.87 18.55 -22.63
CA ASP A 434 19.05 18.98 -23.38
C ASP A 434 20.00 17.79 -23.60
N ALA A 435 20.19 16.94 -22.59
CA ALA A 435 20.98 15.69 -22.72
C ALA A 435 20.34 14.70 -23.71
N ALA A 436 19.01 14.53 -23.65
CA ALA A 436 18.29 13.68 -24.59
C ALA A 436 18.42 14.13 -26.04
N ARG A 437 18.29 15.43 -26.31
CA ARG A 437 18.52 16.01 -27.65
C ARG A 437 19.94 15.77 -28.14
N ALA A 438 20.93 15.96 -27.27
CA ALA A 438 22.35 15.74 -27.63
C ALA A 438 22.64 14.27 -27.95
N ALA A 439 21.95 13.33 -27.33
CA ALA A 439 22.12 11.89 -27.55
C ALA A 439 21.42 11.38 -28.81
N THR A 440 20.42 12.13 -29.33
CA THR A 440 19.60 11.72 -30.49
C THR A 440 19.81 12.60 -31.73
N ALA A 441 20.71 13.60 -31.68
CA ALA A 441 21.14 14.42 -32.78
C ALA A 441 22.15 13.68 -33.66
#